data_38f47831f36107b2872d43ef2a7f6d2f
#
_entry.id   38f47831f36107b2872d43ef2a7f6d2f
#
_cell.length_a   1.000
_cell.length_b   1.000
_cell.length_c   1.000
_cell.angle_alpha   90.00
_cell.angle_beta   90.00
_cell.angle_gamma   90.00
#
_symmetry.space_group_name_H-M   'P 1'
#
loop_
_entity.id
_entity.type
_entity.pdbx_description
1 polymer ?
#
loop_
_entity_poly.entity_id
_entity_poly.type
_entity_poly.pdbx_seq_one_letter_code
_entity_poly.pdbx_strand_id
1 'polypeptide(L)'
;GRPDLIGLFFGLGLAVMFVGLPFVPALAARFDKAGAIQIGALFTIASSVGFYLTPASDYEWTIFWGCLVALGGAPVAVLGWAMIPDTVEYAQWKHGKRADGAVYASASFFQKLGKAVGGAGVALALSAAGYVANQEQTPDTLEAIKQMLTCVPIVLMSLAFVLARFYILDNALHARIREELKSSD
;
A
#
# COMPACT_ATOMS: atom_id res chain seq x y z
N GLY A 1 -10.08 21.43 -17.04
CA GLY A 1 -9.41 20.85 -15.85
C GLY A 1 -9.44 21.83 -14.68
N ARG A 2 -9.33 21.29 -13.48
CA ARG A 2 -9.36 22.04 -12.22
C ARG A 2 -8.03 21.76 -11.47
N PRO A 3 -6.91 22.38 -11.88
CA PRO A 3 -5.60 22.16 -11.25
C PRO A 3 -5.59 22.58 -9.77
N ASP A 4 -6.46 23.51 -9.36
CA ASP A 4 -6.69 23.93 -7.99
C ASP A 4 -7.14 22.78 -7.06
N LEU A 5 -7.81 21.76 -7.59
CA LEU A 5 -8.28 20.60 -6.82
C LEU A 5 -7.20 19.51 -6.63
N ILE A 6 -6.10 19.53 -7.37
CA ILE A 6 -5.05 18.52 -7.27
C ILE A 6 -4.43 18.53 -5.87
N GLY A 7 -4.06 19.72 -5.38
CA GLY A 7 -3.51 19.87 -4.03
C GLY A 7 -4.50 19.45 -2.94
N LEU A 8 -5.79 19.76 -3.13
CA LEU A 8 -6.85 19.35 -2.21
C LEU A 8 -7.03 17.83 -2.21
N PHE A 9 -7.04 17.19 -3.38
CA PHE A 9 -7.19 15.74 -3.54
C PHE A 9 -6.09 14.98 -2.80
N PHE A 10 -4.82 15.31 -3.06
CA PHE A 10 -3.70 14.64 -2.39
C PHE A 10 -3.57 15.04 -0.91
N GLY A 11 -3.85 16.30 -0.57
CA GLY A 11 -3.80 16.79 0.80
C GLY A 11 -4.85 16.11 1.69
N LEU A 12 -6.09 16.00 1.23
CA LEU A 12 -7.15 15.30 1.97
C LEU A 12 -6.87 13.80 2.05
N GLY A 13 -6.42 13.17 0.97
CA GLY A 13 -6.03 11.76 0.99
C GLY A 13 -4.95 11.47 2.04
N LEU A 14 -3.92 12.32 2.09
CA LEU A 14 -2.86 12.20 3.09
C LEU A 14 -3.40 12.42 4.52
N ALA A 15 -4.22 13.44 4.73
CA ALA A 15 -4.83 13.71 6.04
C ALA A 15 -5.69 12.54 6.52
N VAL A 16 -6.54 11.98 5.66
CA VAL A 16 -7.38 10.81 5.97
C VAL A 16 -6.52 9.58 6.27
N MET A 17 -5.44 9.36 5.51
CA MET A 17 -4.47 8.31 5.81
C MET A 17 -3.89 8.47 7.21
N PHE A 18 -3.44 9.68 7.59
CA PHE A 18 -2.91 9.94 8.94
C PHE A 18 -3.94 9.70 10.04
N VAL A 19 -5.20 10.05 9.82
CA VAL A 19 -6.29 9.73 10.75
C VAL A 19 -6.50 8.22 10.87
N GLY A 20 -6.26 7.47 9.81
CA GLY A 20 -6.36 6.00 9.79
C GLY A 20 -5.23 5.28 10.52
N LEU A 21 -4.01 5.86 10.58
CA LEU A 21 -2.83 5.20 11.15
C LEU A 21 -3.01 4.68 12.58
N PRO A 22 -3.61 5.42 13.54
CA PRO A 22 -3.81 4.94 14.90
C PRO A 22 -4.69 3.69 15.01
N PHE A 23 -5.52 3.41 14.01
CA PHE A 23 -6.39 2.23 14.01
C PHE A 23 -5.69 0.97 13.49
N VAL A 24 -4.56 1.11 12.79
CA VAL A 24 -3.81 -0.03 12.22
C VAL A 24 -3.34 -1.02 13.29
N PRO A 25 -2.77 -0.60 14.44
CA PRO A 25 -2.38 -1.54 15.49
C PRO A 25 -3.56 -2.31 16.07
N ALA A 26 -4.72 -1.66 16.26
CA ALA A 26 -5.92 -2.33 16.75
C ALA A 26 -6.44 -3.38 15.74
N LEU A 27 -6.38 -3.06 14.45
CA LEU A 27 -6.73 -3.99 13.38
C LEU A 27 -5.77 -5.20 13.35
N ALA A 28 -4.45 -4.95 13.47
CA ALA A 28 -3.44 -6.00 13.51
C ALA A 28 -3.52 -6.86 14.78
N ALA A 29 -3.93 -6.28 15.91
CA ALA A 29 -4.16 -7.05 17.15
C ALA A 29 -5.34 -8.02 17.03
N ARG A 30 -6.37 -7.66 16.24
CA ARG A 30 -7.59 -8.45 16.08
C ARG A 30 -7.52 -9.50 14.97
N PHE A 31 -6.85 -9.18 13.86
CA PHE A 31 -6.84 -9.97 12.63
C PHE A 31 -5.44 -10.40 12.19
N ASP A 32 -4.45 -10.27 13.05
CA ASP A 32 -3.03 -10.37 12.74
C ASP A 32 -2.54 -9.34 11.71
N LYS A 33 -1.24 -9.22 11.54
CA LYS A 33 -0.65 -8.26 10.58
C LYS A 33 -1.06 -8.59 9.14
N ALA A 34 -1.04 -9.88 8.79
CA ALA A 34 -1.44 -10.33 7.45
C ALA A 34 -2.94 -10.09 7.19
N GLY A 35 -3.81 -10.41 8.13
CA GLY A 35 -5.25 -10.15 8.02
C GLY A 35 -5.58 -8.66 7.92
N ALA A 36 -4.88 -7.81 8.68
CA ALA A 36 -5.04 -6.36 8.61
C ALA A 36 -4.62 -5.81 7.23
N ILE A 37 -3.53 -6.31 6.64
CA ILE A 37 -3.12 -6.00 5.27
C ILE A 37 -4.20 -6.44 4.27
N GLN A 38 -4.75 -7.64 4.42
CA GLN A 38 -5.80 -8.15 3.51
C GLN A 38 -7.07 -7.29 3.59
N ILE A 39 -7.49 -6.89 4.78
CA ILE A 39 -8.65 -6.00 4.96
C ILE A 39 -8.40 -4.65 4.29
N GLY A 40 -7.22 -4.04 4.52
CA GLY A 40 -6.83 -2.78 3.88
C GLY A 40 -6.78 -2.89 2.36
N ALA A 41 -6.24 -4.00 1.84
CA ALA A 41 -6.17 -4.25 0.41
C ALA A 41 -7.56 -4.39 -0.23
N LEU A 42 -8.46 -5.16 0.36
CA LEU A 42 -9.85 -5.28 -0.12
C LEU A 42 -10.58 -3.94 -0.08
N PHE A 43 -10.40 -3.17 0.99
CA PHE A 43 -10.99 -1.85 1.11
C PHE A 43 -10.48 -0.89 0.03
N THR A 44 -9.17 -0.90 -0.25
CA THR A 44 -8.57 -0.12 -1.33
C THR A 44 -9.08 -0.55 -2.70
N ILE A 45 -9.19 -1.86 -2.96
CA ILE A 45 -9.74 -2.38 -4.22
C ILE A 45 -11.18 -1.91 -4.42
N ALA A 46 -12.05 -2.09 -3.42
CA ALA A 46 -13.44 -1.66 -3.48
C ALA A 46 -13.57 -0.15 -3.72
N SER A 47 -12.76 0.66 -3.03
CA SER A 47 -12.72 2.11 -3.18
C SER A 47 -12.20 2.53 -4.56
N SER A 48 -11.21 1.82 -5.11
CA SER A 48 -10.68 2.08 -6.46
C SER A 48 -11.72 1.76 -7.55
N VAL A 49 -12.51 0.72 -7.36
CA VAL A 49 -13.65 0.42 -8.26
C VAL A 49 -14.69 1.54 -8.19
N GLY A 50 -15.06 2.00 -6.99
CA GLY A 50 -15.94 3.16 -6.83
C GLY A 50 -15.40 4.42 -7.52
N PHE A 51 -14.11 4.69 -7.38
CA PHE A 51 -13.42 5.78 -8.05
C PHE A 51 -13.50 5.65 -9.59
N TYR A 52 -13.28 4.47 -10.12
CA TYR A 52 -13.36 4.19 -11.55
C TYR A 52 -14.76 4.43 -12.12
N LEU A 53 -15.81 4.01 -11.40
CA LEU A 53 -17.20 4.15 -11.83
C LEU A 53 -17.73 5.60 -11.73
N THR A 54 -17.03 6.47 -11.00
CA THR A 54 -17.45 7.87 -10.82
C THR A 54 -17.16 8.68 -12.10
N PRO A 55 -18.14 9.43 -12.62
CA PRO A 55 -17.92 10.33 -13.75
C PRO A 55 -16.85 11.39 -13.43
N ALA A 56 -16.02 11.76 -14.42
CA ALA A 56 -14.96 12.75 -14.25
C ALA A 56 -15.48 14.17 -13.92
N SER A 57 -16.78 14.43 -14.13
CA SER A 57 -17.46 15.68 -13.75
C SER A 57 -17.71 15.80 -12.25
N ASP A 58 -17.78 14.67 -11.52
CA ASP A 58 -18.20 14.61 -10.12
C ASP A 58 -16.99 14.66 -9.19
N TYR A 59 -16.40 15.86 -9.04
CA TYR A 59 -15.17 16.08 -8.27
C TYR A 59 -15.30 15.68 -6.80
N GLU A 60 -16.47 15.89 -6.19
CA GLU A 60 -16.70 15.55 -4.77
C GLU A 60 -16.59 14.04 -4.54
N TRP A 61 -17.24 13.24 -5.37
CA TRP A 61 -17.16 11.79 -5.33
C TRP A 61 -15.77 11.27 -5.69
N THR A 62 -15.07 11.93 -6.62
CA THR A 62 -13.69 11.60 -6.98
C THR A 62 -12.76 11.80 -5.77
N ILE A 63 -12.88 12.92 -5.05
CA ILE A 63 -12.11 13.20 -3.82
C ILE A 63 -12.48 12.20 -2.73
N PHE A 64 -13.77 11.93 -2.52
CA PHE A 64 -14.24 10.97 -1.53
C PHE A 64 -13.63 9.58 -1.72
N TRP A 65 -13.71 9.02 -2.92
CA TRP A 65 -13.10 7.72 -3.22
C TRP A 65 -11.59 7.74 -3.10
N GLY A 66 -10.93 8.82 -3.51
CA GLY A 66 -9.49 9.00 -3.35
C GLY A 66 -9.06 8.95 -1.87
N CYS A 67 -9.84 9.58 -0.98
CA CYS A 67 -9.63 9.51 0.46
C CYS A 67 -9.78 8.08 1.00
N LEU A 68 -10.78 7.34 0.52
CA LEU A 68 -10.98 5.94 0.93
C LEU A 68 -9.86 5.02 0.41
N VAL A 69 -9.37 5.23 -0.80
CA VAL A 69 -8.18 4.53 -1.33
C VAL A 69 -6.97 4.76 -0.43
N ALA A 70 -6.72 6.01 -0.03
CA ALA A 70 -5.63 6.36 0.86
C ALA A 70 -5.77 5.71 2.25
N LEU A 71 -6.98 5.69 2.81
CA LEU A 71 -7.29 5.05 4.09
C LEU A 71 -7.01 3.54 4.05
N GLY A 72 -7.47 2.86 3.00
CA GLY A 72 -7.26 1.42 2.82
C GLY A 72 -5.78 1.05 2.61
N GLY A 73 -4.97 1.96 2.09
CA GLY A 73 -3.53 1.78 1.93
C GLY A 73 -2.72 1.87 3.24
N ALA A 74 -3.28 2.47 4.29
CA ALA A 74 -2.58 2.68 5.56
C ALA A 74 -2.05 1.38 6.21
N PRO A 75 -2.81 0.27 6.33
CA PRO A 75 -2.31 -0.99 6.87
C PRO A 75 -1.10 -1.53 6.09
N VAL A 76 -1.16 -1.49 4.76
CA VAL A 76 -0.05 -1.98 3.91
C VAL A 76 1.21 -1.15 4.12
N ALA A 77 1.08 0.17 4.20
CA ALA A 77 2.20 1.09 4.38
C ALA A 77 2.92 0.89 5.72
N VAL A 78 2.16 0.68 6.81
CA VAL A 78 2.72 0.57 8.16
C VAL A 78 3.16 -0.85 8.49
N LEU A 79 2.28 -1.83 8.25
CA LEU A 79 2.53 -3.21 8.65
C LEU A 79 3.61 -3.87 7.81
N GLY A 80 3.78 -3.46 6.54
CA GLY A 80 4.89 -3.92 5.72
C GLY A 80 6.25 -3.69 6.38
N TRP A 81 6.45 -2.53 7.01
CA TRP A 81 7.66 -2.25 7.79
C TRP A 81 7.69 -2.96 9.14
N ALA A 82 6.55 -3.09 9.80
CA ALA A 82 6.44 -3.79 11.09
C ALA A 82 6.65 -5.31 10.99
N MET A 83 6.53 -5.90 9.80
CA MET A 83 6.77 -7.34 9.56
C MET A 83 8.24 -7.68 9.33
N ILE A 84 9.10 -6.69 9.03
CA ILE A 84 10.53 -6.91 8.80
C ILE A 84 11.23 -7.41 10.07
N PRO A 85 11.13 -6.75 11.24
CA PRO A 85 11.72 -7.25 12.48
C PRO A 85 11.17 -8.63 12.91
N ASP A 86 9.88 -8.91 12.68
CA ASP A 86 9.31 -10.22 12.97
C ASP A 86 10.01 -11.33 12.15
N THR A 87 10.34 -11.03 10.90
CA THR A 87 11.07 -11.96 10.02
C THR A 87 12.50 -12.21 10.53
N VAL A 88 13.15 -11.19 11.09
CA VAL A 88 14.46 -11.33 11.73
C VAL A 88 14.38 -12.25 12.98
N GLU A 89 13.39 -12.01 13.86
CA GLU A 89 13.18 -12.84 15.05
C GLU A 89 12.86 -14.29 14.66
N TYR A 90 12.04 -14.52 13.64
CA TYR A 90 11.76 -15.85 13.11
C TYR A 90 13.00 -16.55 12.54
N ALA A 91 13.84 -15.84 11.81
CA ALA A 91 15.09 -16.39 11.28
C ALA A 91 16.06 -16.78 12.39
N GLN A 92 16.18 -15.95 13.43
CA GLN A 92 16.99 -16.24 14.63
C GLN A 92 16.48 -17.49 15.35
N TRP A 93 15.17 -17.57 15.59
CA TRP A 93 14.55 -18.73 16.25
C TRP A 93 14.78 -20.03 15.48
N LYS A 94 14.61 -19.99 14.15
CA LYS A 94 14.67 -21.18 13.29
C LYS A 94 16.10 -21.65 12.98
N HIS A 95 17.04 -20.71 12.85
CA HIS A 95 18.39 -20.99 12.37
C HIS A 95 19.49 -20.68 13.40
N GLY A 96 19.15 -20.19 14.58
CA GLY A 96 20.11 -19.83 15.63
C GLY A 96 21.01 -18.65 15.28
N LYS A 97 20.75 -17.95 14.18
CA LYS A 97 21.56 -16.81 13.71
C LYS A 97 20.69 -15.60 13.43
N ARG A 98 21.05 -14.49 14.02
CA ARG A 98 20.38 -13.21 13.78
C ARG A 98 20.95 -12.56 12.52
N ALA A 99 20.09 -12.32 11.54
CA ALA A 99 20.47 -11.84 10.20
C ALA A 99 19.85 -10.47 9.86
N ASP A 100 19.85 -9.53 10.83
CA ASP A 100 19.24 -8.20 10.65
C ASP A 100 19.72 -7.51 9.37
N GLY A 101 21.05 -7.46 9.16
CA GLY A 101 21.63 -6.78 8.01
C GLY A 101 21.12 -7.30 6.65
N ALA A 102 21.02 -8.62 6.50
CA ALA A 102 20.57 -9.24 5.26
C ALA A 102 19.08 -8.97 5.02
N VAL A 103 18.24 -9.10 6.06
CA VAL A 103 16.78 -8.89 5.94
C VAL A 103 16.46 -7.44 5.63
N TYR A 104 17.02 -6.47 6.36
CA TYR A 104 16.80 -5.05 6.12
C TYR A 104 17.40 -4.58 4.79
N ALA A 105 18.57 -5.09 4.39
CA ALA A 105 19.17 -4.77 3.10
C ALA A 105 18.29 -5.27 1.94
N SER A 106 17.77 -6.50 2.04
CA SER A 106 16.86 -7.05 1.04
C SER A 106 15.57 -6.25 0.95
N ALA A 107 14.93 -5.93 2.08
CA ALA A 107 13.72 -5.12 2.12
C ALA A 107 13.95 -3.73 1.48
N SER A 108 15.06 -3.07 1.83
CA SER A 108 15.43 -1.77 1.27
C SER A 108 15.72 -1.83 -0.23
N PHE A 109 16.38 -2.90 -0.69
CA PHE A 109 16.65 -3.12 -2.10
C PHE A 109 15.36 -3.26 -2.89
N PHE A 110 14.45 -4.16 -2.47
CA PHE A 110 13.18 -4.37 -3.17
C PHE A 110 12.27 -3.16 -3.11
N GLN A 111 12.30 -2.39 -2.01
CA GLN A 111 11.55 -1.12 -1.94
C GLN A 111 12.06 -0.10 -2.96
N LYS A 112 13.40 0.07 -3.08
CA LYS A 112 13.99 0.99 -4.06
C LYS A 112 13.73 0.52 -5.49
N LEU A 113 13.87 -0.79 -5.74
CA LEU A 113 13.57 -1.40 -7.03
C LEU A 113 12.09 -1.17 -7.40
N GLY A 114 11.17 -1.43 -6.47
CA GLY A 114 9.74 -1.20 -6.68
C GLY A 114 9.41 0.27 -7.00
N LYS A 115 10.02 1.21 -6.31
CA LYS A 115 9.87 2.65 -6.60
C LYS A 115 10.41 3.01 -7.99
N ALA A 116 11.57 2.47 -8.38
CA ALA A 116 12.17 2.72 -9.69
C ALA A 116 11.31 2.16 -10.82
N VAL A 117 10.91 0.89 -10.71
CA VAL A 117 10.04 0.22 -11.70
C VAL A 117 8.67 0.91 -11.77
N GLY A 118 8.07 1.23 -10.62
CA GLY A 118 6.79 1.94 -10.56
C GLY A 118 6.86 3.32 -11.18
N GLY A 119 7.87 4.11 -10.86
CA GLY A 119 8.08 5.44 -11.44
C GLY A 119 8.30 5.39 -12.96
N ALA A 120 9.15 4.47 -13.43
CA ALA A 120 9.37 4.27 -14.86
C ALA A 120 8.09 3.79 -15.57
N GLY A 121 7.34 2.88 -14.94
CA GLY A 121 6.07 2.38 -15.47
C GLY A 121 5.03 3.49 -15.64
N VAL A 122 4.88 4.35 -14.64
CA VAL A 122 3.98 5.52 -14.71
C VAL A 122 4.42 6.48 -15.82
N ALA A 123 5.71 6.79 -15.91
CA ALA A 123 6.23 7.69 -16.95
C ALA A 123 6.00 7.15 -18.36
N LEU A 124 6.26 5.86 -18.59
CA LEU A 124 6.02 5.19 -19.87
C LEU A 124 4.52 5.17 -20.22
N ALA A 125 3.67 4.87 -19.24
CA ALA A 125 2.23 4.82 -19.45
C ALA A 125 1.65 6.22 -19.78
N LEU A 126 2.11 7.29 -19.10
CA LEU A 126 1.73 8.67 -19.42
C LEU A 126 2.22 9.07 -20.81
N SER A 127 3.45 8.71 -21.18
CA SER A 127 3.99 8.97 -22.52
C SER A 127 3.18 8.26 -23.60
N ALA A 128 2.83 6.98 -23.39
CA ALA A 128 2.01 6.20 -24.31
C ALA A 128 0.58 6.77 -24.44
N ALA A 129 0.05 7.36 -23.37
CA ALA A 129 -1.25 8.04 -23.36
C ALA A 129 -1.23 9.44 -23.99
N GLY A 130 -0.09 9.89 -24.52
CA GLY A 130 0.06 11.21 -25.13
C GLY A 130 0.03 12.37 -24.15
N TYR A 131 0.41 12.14 -22.89
CA TYR A 131 0.47 13.22 -21.89
C TYR A 131 1.55 14.24 -22.24
N VAL A 132 1.18 15.51 -22.28
CA VAL A 132 2.09 16.64 -22.47
C VAL A 132 1.99 17.60 -21.29
N ALA A 133 3.11 17.83 -20.60
CA ALA A 133 3.14 18.70 -19.43
C ALA A 133 2.77 20.15 -19.79
N ASN A 134 2.06 20.82 -18.87
CA ASN A 134 1.64 22.23 -19.00
C ASN A 134 0.73 22.55 -20.18
N GLN A 135 -0.01 21.57 -20.67
CA GLN A 135 -1.04 21.73 -21.71
C GLN A 135 -2.37 21.10 -21.26
N GLU A 136 -3.47 21.53 -21.88
CA GLU A 136 -4.74 20.85 -21.72
C GLU A 136 -4.66 19.45 -22.33
N GLN A 137 -5.04 18.44 -21.53
CA GLN A 137 -4.95 17.05 -21.95
C GLN A 137 -6.19 16.67 -22.78
N THR A 138 -5.98 15.75 -23.72
CA THR A 138 -7.09 15.18 -24.48
C THR A 138 -8.00 14.33 -23.58
N PRO A 139 -9.29 14.12 -23.95
CA PRO A 139 -10.17 13.23 -23.21
C PRO A 139 -9.61 11.82 -23.03
N ASP A 140 -8.93 11.29 -24.06
CA ASP A 140 -8.31 9.95 -24.03
C ASP A 140 -7.14 9.91 -23.03
N THR A 141 -6.33 10.96 -22.96
CA THR A 141 -5.23 11.08 -21.98
C THR A 141 -5.79 11.17 -20.56
N LEU A 142 -6.87 11.91 -20.33
CA LEU A 142 -7.51 12.02 -19.02
C LEU A 142 -8.10 10.67 -18.58
N GLU A 143 -8.72 9.93 -19.49
CA GLU A 143 -9.23 8.58 -19.20
C GLU A 143 -8.08 7.61 -18.86
N ALA A 144 -6.97 7.66 -19.59
CA ALA A 144 -5.79 6.86 -19.30
C ALA A 144 -5.20 7.19 -17.91
N ILE A 145 -5.13 8.46 -17.52
CA ILE A 145 -4.70 8.88 -16.17
C ILE A 145 -5.66 8.31 -15.11
N LYS A 146 -6.97 8.38 -15.33
CA LYS A 146 -7.98 7.81 -14.43
C LYS A 146 -7.79 6.30 -14.28
N GLN A 147 -7.57 5.60 -15.39
CA GLN A 147 -7.30 4.15 -15.38
C GLN A 147 -6.01 3.83 -14.60
N MET A 148 -4.94 4.60 -14.75
CA MET A 148 -3.73 4.41 -13.94
C MET A 148 -3.99 4.60 -12.45
N LEU A 149 -4.73 5.64 -12.06
CA LEU A 149 -5.05 5.93 -10.66
C LEU A 149 -5.97 4.87 -10.01
N THR A 150 -6.69 4.09 -10.81
CA THR A 150 -7.64 3.09 -10.33
C THR A 150 -7.15 1.65 -10.53
N CYS A 151 -6.71 1.29 -11.74
CA CYS A 151 -6.32 -0.09 -12.04
C CYS A 151 -4.99 -0.47 -11.39
N VAL A 152 -4.02 0.45 -11.32
CA VAL A 152 -2.72 0.16 -10.69
C VAL A 152 -2.88 -0.19 -9.21
N PRO A 153 -3.59 0.59 -8.37
CA PRO A 153 -3.89 0.19 -6.99
C PRO A 153 -4.62 -1.14 -6.90
N ILE A 154 -5.61 -1.42 -7.77
CA ILE A 154 -6.34 -2.70 -7.77
C ILE A 154 -5.37 -3.87 -7.97
N VAL A 155 -4.51 -3.80 -8.98
CA VAL A 155 -3.54 -4.87 -9.28
C VAL A 155 -2.55 -5.04 -8.14
N LEU A 156 -1.95 -3.96 -7.64
CA LEU A 156 -0.95 -4.01 -6.58
C LEU A 156 -1.55 -4.48 -5.25
N MET A 157 -2.76 -4.06 -4.91
CA MET A 157 -3.44 -4.50 -3.69
C MET A 157 -3.94 -5.94 -3.79
N SER A 158 -4.34 -6.39 -4.97
CA SER A 158 -4.64 -7.80 -5.21
C SER A 158 -3.40 -8.67 -5.01
N LEU A 159 -2.25 -8.23 -5.51
CA LEU A 159 -0.98 -8.91 -5.27
C LEU A 159 -0.60 -8.91 -3.79
N ALA A 160 -0.72 -7.77 -3.11
CA ALA A 160 -0.46 -7.67 -1.67
C ALA A 160 -1.39 -8.58 -0.86
N PHE A 161 -2.68 -8.66 -1.22
CA PHE A 161 -3.65 -9.57 -0.61
C PHE A 161 -3.24 -11.03 -0.74
N VAL A 162 -2.84 -11.45 -1.96
CA VAL A 162 -2.39 -12.82 -2.21
C VAL A 162 -1.10 -13.12 -1.47
N LEU A 163 -0.11 -12.21 -1.50
CA LEU A 163 1.17 -12.41 -0.80
C LEU A 163 1.00 -12.47 0.72
N ALA A 164 0.11 -11.64 1.30
CA ALA A 164 -0.18 -11.70 2.72
C ALA A 164 -0.76 -13.06 3.17
N ARG A 165 -1.37 -13.83 2.27
CA ARG A 165 -1.88 -15.18 2.53
C ARG A 165 -0.76 -16.19 2.85
N PHE A 166 0.44 -15.94 2.34
CA PHE A 166 1.61 -16.80 2.56
C PHE A 166 2.43 -16.39 3.80
N TYR A 167 2.04 -15.32 4.48
CA TYR A 167 2.70 -14.90 5.72
C TYR A 167 2.26 -15.78 6.88
N ILE A 168 3.21 -16.54 7.44
CA ILE A 168 2.95 -17.57 8.44
C ILE A 168 3.06 -17.09 9.88
N LEU A 169 3.59 -15.89 10.11
CA LEU A 169 3.80 -15.32 11.45
C LEU A 169 2.53 -14.62 11.94
N ASP A 170 1.62 -15.40 12.52
CA ASP A 170 0.50 -14.84 13.27
C ASP A 170 0.94 -14.30 14.65
N ASN A 171 0.06 -13.59 15.32
CA ASN A 171 0.35 -12.98 16.62
C ASN A 171 0.72 -14.04 17.68
N ALA A 172 0.12 -15.23 17.64
CA ALA A 172 0.37 -16.30 18.60
C ALA A 172 1.76 -16.92 18.40
N LEU A 173 2.11 -17.25 17.17
CA LEU A 173 3.44 -17.79 16.83
C LEU A 173 4.54 -16.77 17.13
N HIS A 174 4.32 -15.49 16.80
CA HIS A 174 5.29 -14.44 17.09
C HIS A 174 5.50 -14.24 18.59
N ALA A 175 4.45 -14.25 19.41
CA ALA A 175 4.56 -14.18 20.87
C ALA A 175 5.37 -15.35 21.42
N ARG A 176 5.09 -16.59 20.97
CA ARG A 176 5.84 -17.79 21.35
C ARG A 176 7.32 -17.70 20.99
N ILE A 177 7.65 -17.29 19.78
CA ILE A 177 9.05 -17.11 19.33
C ILE A 177 9.80 -16.15 20.24
N ARG A 178 9.17 -15.03 20.61
CA ARG A 178 9.78 -14.04 21.50
C ARG A 178 10.03 -14.58 22.91
N GLU A 179 9.14 -15.42 23.44
CA GLU A 179 9.32 -16.07 24.73
C GLU A 179 10.48 -17.10 24.70
N GLU A 180 10.53 -17.93 23.67
CA GLU A 180 11.58 -18.93 23.50
C GLU A 180 12.97 -18.28 23.30
N LEU A 181 13.07 -17.19 22.53
CA LEU A 181 14.31 -16.45 22.37
C LEU A 181 14.81 -15.82 23.68
N LYS A 182 13.89 -15.25 24.50
CA LYS A 182 14.24 -14.68 25.80
C LYS A 182 14.71 -15.71 26.83
N SER A 183 14.24 -16.95 26.72
CA SER A 183 14.67 -18.03 27.62
C SER A 183 16.02 -18.67 27.24
N SER A 184 16.50 -18.35 26.02
CA SER A 184 17.76 -18.90 25.46
C SER A 184 18.96 -17.96 25.64
N ASP A 185 18.75 -16.70 26.03
CA ASP A 185 19.76 -15.70 26.39
C ASP A 185 20.05 -15.76 27.89
#